data_6706b57ea3dc37290e9fe5bd680113b2
#
_entry.id   6706b57ea3dc37290e9fe5bd680113b2
#
_cell.length_a   1.000
_cell.length_b   1.000
_cell.length_c   1.000
_cell.angle_alpha   90.00
_cell.angle_beta   90.00
_cell.angle_gamma   90.00
#
_symmetry.space_group_name_H-M   'P 1'
#
loop_
_entity.id
_entity.type
_entity.pdbx_description
1 polymer ?
#
loop_
_entity_poly.entity_id
_entity_poly.type
_entity_poly.pdbx_seq_one_letter_code
_entity_poly.pdbx_strand_id
1 'polypeptide(L)'
;FDARATDEQAPGPVNLLMHPDVPGMALGLYVLQDQVGQVLNAGAPRAIDEVLLRPGSLLAPRAPAPLGLRGITMMRLLAALHGLVAVARGGQAPAAHSAYVVIALRGHSGGKRFLLSDGIGVGYGARPFADGTDAVYFVAQENYPVEFMELSYPVRLRRYGINMDSAGPGRFRGGAGVVREFEVMADEAMLAVRIDSVENPPWGVAGGMNGGSGRAIVNPGTAQEKILAPLSDGTILRRGDVFRIETGGGGGWGNPFERP
;
A
#
# COMPACT_ATOMS: atom_id res chain seq x y z
N PHE A 1 -16.14 18.34 -0.90
CA PHE A 1 -15.83 16.92 -0.73
C PHE A 1 -16.79 16.30 0.27
N ASP A 2 -17.58 15.32 -0.15
CA ASP A 2 -18.54 14.63 0.70
C ASP A 2 -18.10 13.19 0.95
N ALA A 3 -17.78 12.88 2.20
CA ALA A 3 -17.38 11.54 2.65
C ALA A 3 -18.36 10.98 3.70
N ARG A 4 -19.60 11.47 3.76
CA ARG A 4 -20.59 10.99 4.74
C ARG A 4 -21.04 9.57 4.48
N ALA A 5 -20.91 9.07 3.24
CA ALA A 5 -21.21 7.69 2.87
C ALA A 5 -20.07 6.69 3.19
N THR A 6 -18.94 7.16 3.77
CA THR A 6 -17.87 6.27 4.21
C THR A 6 -18.37 5.28 5.27
N ASP A 7 -17.77 4.08 5.29
CA ASP A 7 -18.09 3.03 6.25
C ASP A 7 -18.06 3.50 7.72
N GLU A 8 -18.70 2.74 8.58
CA GLU A 8 -18.67 2.95 10.03
C GLU A 8 -17.23 2.85 10.58
N GLN A 9 -17.03 3.45 11.74
CA GLN A 9 -15.80 3.30 12.50
C GLN A 9 -15.45 1.83 12.69
N ALA A 10 -14.22 1.46 12.31
CA ALA A 10 -13.74 0.10 12.41
C ALA A 10 -13.36 -0.25 13.87
N PRO A 11 -13.58 -1.49 14.31
CA PRO A 11 -13.08 -1.96 15.60
C PRO A 11 -11.56 -2.13 15.61
N GLY A 12 -10.95 -2.30 14.44
CA GLY A 12 -9.49 -2.40 14.23
C GLY A 12 -8.79 -1.06 14.06
N PRO A 13 -7.45 -1.05 14.00
CA PRO A 13 -6.65 0.16 14.07
C PRO A 13 -6.55 0.96 12.76
N VAL A 14 -7.47 0.78 11.84
CA VAL A 14 -7.48 1.39 10.49
C VAL A 14 -8.26 2.71 10.41
N ASN A 15 -8.84 3.19 11.51
CA ASN A 15 -9.54 4.47 11.49
C ASN A 15 -8.59 5.63 11.20
N LEU A 16 -9.09 6.66 10.55
CA LEU A 16 -8.38 7.89 10.23
C LEU A 16 -9.15 9.10 10.77
N LEU A 17 -8.56 9.81 11.72
CA LEU A 17 -9.06 11.13 12.08
C LEU A 17 -8.58 12.11 11.01
N MET A 18 -9.41 12.32 10.00
CA MET A 18 -9.05 13.10 8.83
C MET A 18 -9.11 14.61 9.13
N HIS A 19 -8.00 15.31 8.85
CA HIS A 19 -8.01 16.76 8.85
C HIS A 19 -8.75 17.29 7.60
N PRO A 20 -9.58 18.35 7.70
CA PRO A 20 -10.31 18.89 6.55
C PRO A 20 -9.43 19.33 5.36
N ASP A 21 -8.18 19.69 5.60
CA ASP A 21 -7.26 20.11 4.53
C ASP A 21 -6.74 18.96 3.68
N VAL A 22 -6.84 17.69 4.15
CA VAL A 22 -6.28 16.53 3.46
C VAL A 22 -6.84 16.34 2.04
N PRO A 23 -8.16 16.41 1.78
CA PRO A 23 -8.69 16.33 0.43
C PRO A 23 -8.18 17.43 -0.49
N GLY A 24 -8.09 18.67 0.01
CA GLY A 24 -7.56 19.81 -0.76
C GLY A 24 -6.09 19.64 -1.12
N MET A 25 -5.27 19.21 -0.19
CA MET A 25 -3.86 18.90 -0.44
C MET A 25 -3.71 17.79 -1.48
N ALA A 26 -4.46 16.69 -1.34
CA ALA A 26 -4.39 15.56 -2.26
C ALA A 26 -4.82 15.95 -3.68
N LEU A 27 -5.96 16.65 -3.82
CA LEU A 27 -6.42 17.12 -5.13
C LEU A 27 -5.44 18.13 -5.74
N GLY A 28 -4.88 19.03 -4.93
CA GLY A 28 -3.86 19.97 -5.39
C GLY A 28 -2.63 19.24 -5.94
N LEU A 29 -2.11 18.23 -5.26
CA LEU A 29 -1.01 17.41 -5.74
C LEU A 29 -1.31 16.76 -7.08
N TYR A 30 -2.52 16.23 -7.27
CA TYR A 30 -2.89 15.50 -8.48
C TYR A 30 -3.34 16.38 -9.64
N VAL A 31 -3.97 17.49 -9.35
CA VAL A 31 -4.37 18.46 -10.39
C VAL A 31 -3.17 19.23 -10.93
N LEU A 32 -2.20 19.52 -10.09
CA LEU A 32 -1.01 20.30 -10.46
C LEU A 32 0.18 19.44 -10.91
N GLN A 33 0.14 18.13 -10.72
CA GLN A 33 1.30 17.26 -11.02
C GLN A 33 1.73 17.29 -12.50
N ASP A 34 0.83 17.65 -13.42
CA ASP A 34 1.14 17.81 -14.84
C ASP A 34 1.82 19.15 -15.17
N GLN A 35 1.92 20.05 -14.20
CA GLN A 35 2.48 21.37 -14.37
C GLN A 35 3.88 21.45 -13.77
N VAL A 36 4.88 21.26 -14.60
CA VAL A 36 6.29 21.31 -14.20
C VAL A 36 6.61 22.65 -13.56
N GLY A 37 7.23 22.63 -12.38
CA GLY A 37 7.65 23.84 -11.66
C GLY A 37 6.58 24.46 -10.77
N GLN A 38 5.38 23.92 -10.71
CA GLN A 38 4.37 24.37 -9.75
C GLN A 38 4.70 23.90 -8.34
N VAL A 39 4.60 24.80 -7.38
CA VAL A 39 4.79 24.51 -5.96
C VAL A 39 3.47 24.70 -5.24
N LEU A 40 3.02 23.68 -4.53
CA LEU A 40 1.84 23.80 -3.66
C LEU A 40 2.14 24.78 -2.53
N ASN A 41 1.23 25.71 -2.33
CA ASN A 41 1.26 26.63 -1.21
C ASN A 41 0.09 26.39 -0.25
N ALA A 42 0.04 27.12 0.85
CA ALA A 42 -1.02 27.00 1.85
C ALA A 42 -2.42 27.36 1.35
N GLY A 43 -2.56 27.88 0.13
CA GLY A 43 -3.85 28.10 -0.53
C GLY A 43 -4.45 26.84 -1.14
N ALA A 44 -3.63 25.82 -1.48
CA ALA A 44 -4.11 24.59 -2.11
C ALA A 44 -5.19 23.85 -1.27
N PRO A 45 -5.07 23.68 0.06
CA PRO A 45 -6.14 23.09 0.86
C PRO A 45 -7.46 23.84 0.80
N ARG A 46 -7.42 25.17 0.57
CA ARG A 46 -8.60 26.05 0.47
C ARG A 46 -9.29 25.98 -0.89
N ALA A 47 -8.79 25.18 -1.82
CA ALA A 47 -9.46 24.93 -3.10
C ALA A 47 -10.74 24.09 -2.94
N ILE A 48 -10.99 23.54 -1.75
CA ILE A 48 -12.22 22.84 -1.38
C ILE A 48 -12.99 23.71 -0.39
N ASP A 49 -14.17 24.17 -0.79
CA ASP A 49 -15.00 25.04 0.03
C ASP A 49 -15.57 24.32 1.25
N GLU A 50 -15.92 23.05 1.10
CA GLU A 50 -16.59 22.29 2.15
C GLU A 50 -16.12 20.83 2.18
N VAL A 51 -15.86 20.32 3.40
CA VAL A 51 -15.55 18.91 3.67
C VAL A 51 -16.60 18.34 4.63
N LEU A 52 -17.44 17.47 4.11
CA LEU A 52 -18.53 16.84 4.86
C LEU A 52 -18.11 15.45 5.36
N LEU A 53 -18.09 15.31 6.68
CA LEU A 53 -17.76 14.07 7.37
C LEU A 53 -18.94 13.63 8.25
N ARG A 54 -19.13 12.34 8.41
CA ARG A 54 -20.12 11.78 9.34
C ARG A 54 -19.40 11.32 10.62
N PRO A 55 -19.74 11.91 11.80
CA PRO A 55 -19.16 11.47 13.07
C PRO A 55 -19.46 9.98 13.35
N GLY A 56 -18.44 9.22 13.71
CA GLY A 56 -18.51 7.77 13.91
C GLY A 56 -18.24 6.97 12.63
N SER A 57 -17.82 7.63 11.55
CA SER A 57 -17.33 6.95 10.34
C SER A 57 -15.83 6.66 10.43
N LEU A 58 -15.34 5.87 9.48
CA LEU A 58 -13.92 5.53 9.33
C LEU A 58 -13.00 6.76 9.23
N LEU A 59 -13.49 7.88 8.65
CA LEU A 59 -12.75 9.13 8.46
C LEU A 59 -13.02 10.18 9.54
N ALA A 60 -14.00 9.97 10.40
CA ALA A 60 -14.32 10.85 11.53
C ALA A 60 -14.69 10.00 12.77
N PRO A 61 -13.78 9.15 13.25
CA PRO A 61 -14.08 8.23 14.33
C PRO A 61 -14.32 8.98 15.65
N ARG A 62 -15.17 8.42 16.50
CA ARG A 62 -15.41 8.89 17.87
C ARG A 62 -14.42 8.24 18.82
N ALA A 63 -13.91 9.01 19.76
CA ALA A 63 -13.03 8.48 20.80
C ALA A 63 -13.79 7.55 21.79
N PRO A 64 -13.14 6.49 22.28
CA PRO A 64 -11.82 6.00 21.89
C PRO A 64 -11.85 5.26 20.56
N ALA A 65 -10.86 5.51 19.68
CA ALA A 65 -10.74 4.85 18.40
C ALA A 65 -9.30 4.38 18.15
N PRO A 66 -9.09 3.14 17.67
CA PRO A 66 -7.76 2.67 17.33
C PRO A 66 -7.32 3.28 15.99
N LEU A 67 -6.14 3.95 15.98
CA LEU A 67 -5.61 4.72 14.84
C LEU A 67 -4.23 4.23 14.36
N GLY A 68 -3.73 3.11 14.90
CA GLY A 68 -2.35 2.66 14.68
C GLY A 68 -1.98 2.41 13.22
N LEU A 69 -2.93 2.03 12.38
CA LEU A 69 -2.77 1.75 10.95
C LEU A 69 -3.50 2.76 10.05
N ARG A 70 -3.77 3.96 10.55
CA ARG A 70 -4.44 5.04 9.80
C ARG A 70 -3.85 5.32 8.42
N GLY A 71 -2.54 5.02 8.23
CA GLY A 71 -1.86 5.18 6.96
C GLY A 71 -2.47 4.36 5.82
N ILE A 72 -2.99 3.16 6.10
CA ILE A 72 -3.69 2.33 5.10
C ILE A 72 -4.94 3.07 4.60
N THR A 73 -5.77 3.58 5.51
CA THR A 73 -6.97 4.34 5.16
C THR A 73 -6.64 5.63 4.43
N MET A 74 -5.57 6.33 4.84
CA MET A 74 -5.08 7.49 4.11
C MET A 74 -4.74 7.14 2.66
N MET A 75 -4.04 6.04 2.43
CA MET A 75 -3.69 5.60 1.07
C MET A 75 -4.94 5.25 0.24
N ARG A 76 -5.96 4.64 0.84
CA ARG A 76 -7.22 4.36 0.16
C ARG A 76 -8.00 5.64 -0.17
N LEU A 77 -7.98 6.61 0.74
CA LEU A 77 -8.54 7.94 0.48
C LEU A 77 -7.84 8.62 -0.70
N LEU A 78 -6.51 8.60 -0.74
CA LEU A 78 -5.74 9.17 -1.86
C LEU A 78 -6.07 8.47 -3.17
N ALA A 79 -6.16 7.14 -3.18
CA ALA A 79 -6.57 6.40 -4.36
C ALA A 79 -8.00 6.76 -4.81
N ALA A 80 -8.96 6.88 -3.88
CA ALA A 80 -10.32 7.32 -4.20
C ALA A 80 -10.35 8.74 -4.81
N LEU A 81 -9.56 9.65 -4.28
CA LEU A 81 -9.40 11.00 -4.83
C LEU A 81 -8.81 10.97 -6.25
N HIS A 82 -7.82 10.13 -6.52
CA HIS A 82 -7.34 9.87 -7.89
C HIS A 82 -8.47 9.42 -8.82
N GLY A 83 -9.30 8.48 -8.35
CA GLY A 83 -10.46 8.00 -9.10
C GLY A 83 -11.45 9.11 -9.43
N LEU A 84 -11.74 10.00 -8.47
CA LEU A 84 -12.60 11.17 -8.71
C LEU A 84 -12.02 12.11 -9.78
N VAL A 85 -10.72 12.40 -9.70
CA VAL A 85 -10.03 13.21 -10.71
C VAL A 85 -10.06 12.52 -12.08
N ALA A 86 -9.86 11.20 -12.13
CA ALA A 86 -9.94 10.44 -13.37
C ALA A 86 -11.33 10.55 -14.03
N VAL A 87 -12.39 10.39 -13.24
CA VAL A 87 -13.77 10.56 -13.74
C VAL A 87 -14.01 11.97 -14.23
N ALA A 88 -13.64 12.98 -13.44
CA ALA A 88 -13.87 14.39 -13.76
C ALA A 88 -13.10 14.86 -15.01
N ARG A 89 -11.95 14.26 -15.29
CA ARG A 89 -11.08 14.61 -16.43
C ARG A 89 -11.16 13.62 -17.60
N GLY A 90 -12.20 12.81 -17.68
CA GLY A 90 -12.38 11.84 -18.78
C GLY A 90 -11.23 10.84 -18.90
N GLY A 91 -10.69 10.37 -17.79
CA GLY A 91 -9.58 9.43 -17.74
C GLY A 91 -8.18 10.05 -17.75
N GLN A 92 -8.05 11.37 -17.83
CA GLN A 92 -6.76 12.08 -17.83
C GLN A 92 -6.21 12.26 -16.40
N ALA A 93 -6.00 11.13 -15.73
CA ALA A 93 -5.39 11.06 -14.40
C ALA A 93 -4.67 9.71 -14.23
N PRO A 94 -3.76 9.57 -13.27
CA PRO A 94 -3.11 8.30 -12.98
C PRO A 94 -4.10 7.21 -12.57
N ALA A 95 -3.79 5.97 -12.91
CA ALA A 95 -4.47 4.80 -12.38
C ALA A 95 -4.16 4.58 -10.90
N ALA A 96 -4.91 3.71 -10.23
CA ALA A 96 -4.73 3.45 -8.82
C ALA A 96 -3.39 2.76 -8.54
N HIS A 97 -2.81 3.10 -7.39
CA HIS A 97 -1.64 2.41 -6.85
C HIS A 97 -2.03 1.43 -5.74
N SER A 98 -1.22 0.41 -5.52
CA SER A 98 -1.32 -0.41 -4.31
C SER A 98 -0.93 0.43 -3.08
N ALA A 99 -1.49 0.12 -1.93
CA ALA A 99 -0.99 0.69 -0.70
C ALA A 99 0.24 -0.08 -0.23
N TYR A 100 1.09 0.58 0.55
CA TYR A 100 2.27 -0.05 1.09
C TYR A 100 1.94 -1.24 2.00
N VAL A 101 2.83 -2.21 2.01
CA VAL A 101 2.74 -3.37 2.89
C VAL A 101 3.63 -3.15 4.09
N VAL A 102 3.13 -3.47 5.28
CA VAL A 102 3.91 -3.43 6.52
C VAL A 102 3.94 -4.81 7.14
N ILE A 103 5.14 -5.26 7.51
CA ILE A 103 5.33 -6.45 8.34
C ILE A 103 5.92 -6.07 9.68
N ALA A 104 5.59 -6.83 10.71
CA ALA A 104 6.28 -6.77 12.00
C ALA A 104 6.58 -8.20 12.46
N LEU A 105 7.85 -8.47 12.71
CA LEU A 105 8.33 -9.72 13.29
C LEU A 105 8.92 -9.42 14.65
N ARG A 106 8.33 -9.98 15.70
CA ARG A 106 8.75 -9.74 17.08
C ARG A 106 8.99 -11.04 17.84
N GLY A 107 9.94 -11.03 18.74
CA GLY A 107 10.26 -12.21 19.53
C GLY A 107 11.49 -12.04 20.40
N HIS A 108 12.15 -13.16 20.70
CA HIS A 108 13.39 -13.21 21.44
C HIS A 108 14.42 -14.01 20.65
N SER A 109 15.66 -13.56 20.70
CA SER A 109 16.81 -14.25 20.14
C SER A 109 18.05 -13.95 20.98
N GLY A 110 18.81 -14.98 21.35
CA GLY A 110 19.99 -14.83 22.22
C GLY A 110 19.69 -14.11 23.54
N GLY A 111 18.52 -14.34 24.14
CA GLY A 111 18.09 -13.71 25.40
C GLY A 111 17.63 -12.25 25.28
N LYS A 112 17.63 -11.67 24.07
CA LYS A 112 17.21 -10.27 23.83
C LYS A 112 15.90 -10.22 23.06
N ARG A 113 15.09 -9.21 23.38
CA ARG A 113 13.89 -8.90 22.59
C ARG A 113 14.30 -8.24 21.27
N PHE A 114 13.55 -8.54 20.21
CA PHE A 114 13.70 -7.84 18.93
C PHE A 114 12.31 -7.48 18.37
N LEU A 115 12.28 -6.45 17.55
CA LEU A 115 11.15 -6.05 16.71
C LEU A 115 11.70 -5.56 15.38
N LEU A 116 11.51 -6.35 14.33
CA LEU A 116 11.69 -5.93 12.95
C LEU A 116 10.36 -5.37 12.48
N SER A 117 10.31 -4.10 12.16
CA SER A 117 9.17 -3.48 11.47
C SER A 117 9.67 -2.93 10.14
N ASP A 118 9.09 -3.39 9.05
CA ASP A 118 9.55 -3.05 7.71
C ASP A 118 8.35 -2.74 6.81
N GLY A 119 8.50 -1.69 5.99
CA GLY A 119 7.62 -1.38 4.89
C GLY A 119 8.15 -2.04 3.62
N ILE A 120 7.27 -2.52 2.76
CA ILE A 120 7.66 -3.18 1.52
C ILE A 120 7.04 -2.43 0.34
N GLY A 121 7.87 -2.12 -0.67
CA GLY A 121 7.48 -1.39 -1.86
C GLY A 121 6.39 -2.08 -2.67
N VAL A 122 5.62 -1.30 -3.39
CA VAL A 122 4.44 -1.70 -4.18
C VAL A 122 4.49 -1.11 -5.57
N GLY A 123 3.67 -1.59 -6.48
CA GLY A 123 3.53 -0.99 -7.81
C GLY A 123 2.65 0.26 -7.79
N TYR A 124 3.10 1.32 -8.47
CA TYR A 124 2.29 2.53 -8.67
C TYR A 124 1.49 2.47 -9.98
N GLY A 125 0.36 3.20 -9.98
CA GLY A 125 -0.50 3.28 -11.15
C GLY A 125 0.19 3.94 -12.36
N ALA A 126 -0.19 3.50 -13.55
CA ALA A 126 0.22 4.11 -14.81
C ALA A 126 -0.33 5.53 -14.93
N ARG A 127 0.33 6.35 -15.74
CA ARG A 127 -0.07 7.72 -16.05
C ARG A 127 -0.50 7.84 -17.52
N PRO A 128 -1.22 8.90 -17.90
CA PRO A 128 -1.62 9.11 -19.28
C PRO A 128 -0.49 9.14 -20.33
N PHE A 129 0.75 9.28 -19.88
CA PHE A 129 1.94 9.48 -20.70
C PHE A 129 3.13 8.59 -20.32
N ALA A 130 2.99 7.71 -19.32
CA ALA A 130 4.09 6.86 -18.87
C ALA A 130 3.61 5.64 -18.08
N ASP A 131 4.43 4.60 -18.08
CA ASP A 131 4.26 3.43 -17.23
C ASP A 131 4.28 3.82 -15.74
N GLY A 132 3.64 3.02 -14.90
CA GLY A 132 3.73 3.10 -13.46
C GLY A 132 5.12 2.70 -12.97
N THR A 133 5.52 3.25 -11.83
CA THR A 133 6.84 2.96 -11.24
C THR A 133 6.78 1.66 -10.43
N ASP A 134 7.78 0.81 -10.64
CA ASP A 134 7.91 -0.48 -9.95
C ASP A 134 8.48 -0.27 -8.53
N ALA A 135 8.08 -1.12 -7.59
CA ALA A 135 8.70 -1.26 -6.26
C ALA A 135 8.82 0.05 -5.45
N VAL A 136 7.82 0.91 -5.51
CA VAL A 136 7.83 2.23 -4.83
C VAL A 136 7.52 2.08 -3.36
N TYR A 137 8.36 2.66 -2.52
CA TYR A 137 8.08 2.86 -1.11
C TYR A 137 7.24 4.11 -0.90
N PHE A 138 6.33 4.04 0.07
CA PHE A 138 5.45 5.16 0.36
C PHE A 138 6.18 6.30 1.09
N VAL A 139 5.93 7.53 0.63
CA VAL A 139 6.46 8.78 1.19
C VAL A 139 7.99 8.81 1.14
N ALA A 140 8.66 8.91 2.24
CA ALA A 140 10.11 9.06 2.36
C ALA A 140 10.78 7.80 2.94
N GLN A 141 10.18 6.63 2.71
CA GLN A 141 10.75 5.37 3.16
C GLN A 141 11.76 4.84 2.14
N GLU A 142 12.81 4.24 2.65
CA GLU A 142 13.82 3.55 1.87
C GLU A 142 13.86 2.07 2.24
N ASN A 143 14.37 1.27 1.33
CA ASN A 143 14.58 -0.14 1.56
C ASN A 143 15.76 -0.36 2.51
N TYR A 144 15.60 -1.18 3.53
CA TYR A 144 16.73 -1.57 4.38
C TYR A 144 17.73 -2.43 3.57
N PRO A 145 19.04 -2.11 3.64
CA PRO A 145 20.05 -3.01 3.11
C PRO A 145 19.94 -4.39 3.74
N VAL A 146 20.13 -5.43 2.92
CA VAL A 146 20.03 -6.83 3.38
C VAL A 146 20.98 -7.11 4.52
N GLU A 147 22.21 -6.63 4.40
CA GLU A 147 23.28 -6.79 5.38
C GLU A 147 22.90 -6.18 6.73
N PHE A 148 22.34 -4.97 6.72
CA PHE A 148 21.85 -4.34 7.94
C PHE A 148 20.75 -5.15 8.60
N MET A 149 19.82 -5.67 7.80
CA MET A 149 18.69 -6.44 8.29
C MET A 149 19.15 -7.77 8.93
N GLU A 150 20.00 -8.51 8.25
CA GLU A 150 20.51 -9.80 8.74
C GLU A 150 21.45 -9.67 9.95
N LEU A 151 22.21 -8.56 10.04
CA LEU A 151 23.06 -8.26 11.20
C LEU A 151 22.26 -7.81 12.42
N SER A 152 21.13 -7.11 12.19
CA SER A 152 20.37 -6.49 13.28
C SER A 152 19.22 -7.36 13.79
N TYR A 153 18.70 -8.27 12.98
CA TYR A 153 17.54 -9.08 13.27
C TYR A 153 17.78 -10.56 12.97
N PRO A 154 17.14 -11.48 13.69
CA PRO A 154 17.28 -12.91 13.46
C PRO A 154 16.46 -13.38 12.25
N VAL A 155 16.78 -12.88 11.09
CA VAL A 155 16.19 -13.22 9.79
C VAL A 155 17.30 -13.39 8.75
N ARG A 156 17.01 -14.17 7.71
CA ARG A 156 17.82 -14.25 6.50
C ARG A 156 16.93 -13.97 5.30
N LEU A 157 17.34 -13.07 4.41
CA LEU A 157 16.64 -12.79 3.18
C LEU A 157 17.00 -13.86 2.13
N ARG A 158 16.00 -14.64 1.70
CA ARG A 158 16.17 -15.70 0.69
C ARG A 158 15.93 -15.21 -0.73
N ARG A 159 15.03 -14.23 -0.88
CA ARG A 159 14.64 -13.68 -2.16
C ARG A 159 14.23 -12.22 -2.02
N TYR A 160 14.66 -11.41 -2.97
CA TYR A 160 14.15 -10.07 -3.19
C TYR A 160 14.14 -9.79 -4.70
N GLY A 161 13.02 -9.45 -5.25
CA GLY A 161 12.88 -9.20 -6.69
C GLY A 161 11.50 -8.69 -7.05
N ILE A 162 11.31 -8.41 -8.32
CA ILE A 162 10.03 -7.97 -8.87
C ILE A 162 8.99 -9.11 -8.76
N ASN A 163 7.77 -8.76 -8.38
CA ASN A 163 6.62 -9.64 -8.45
C ASN A 163 6.12 -9.65 -9.90
N MET A 164 6.52 -10.68 -10.64
CA MET A 164 6.17 -10.81 -12.06
C MET A 164 4.64 -10.84 -12.25
N ASP A 165 4.17 -10.22 -13.33
CA ASP A 165 2.75 -10.17 -13.72
C ASP A 165 1.81 -9.48 -12.70
N SER A 166 2.36 -8.77 -11.72
CA SER A 166 1.56 -8.00 -10.77
C SER A 166 1.10 -6.65 -11.33
N ALA A 167 1.76 -6.12 -12.37
CA ALA A 167 1.43 -4.85 -13.00
C ALA A 167 0.14 -4.93 -13.82
N GLY A 168 -0.75 -3.95 -13.68
CA GLY A 168 -1.98 -3.86 -14.48
C GLY A 168 -1.67 -3.57 -15.96
N PRO A 169 -2.18 -4.38 -16.89
CA PRO A 169 -2.01 -4.14 -18.32
C PRO A 169 -2.66 -2.83 -18.78
N GLY A 170 -2.04 -2.15 -19.73
CA GLY A 170 -2.54 -0.91 -20.33
C GLY A 170 -1.65 -0.49 -21.48
N ARG A 171 -2.05 0.54 -22.24
CA ARG A 171 -1.13 1.22 -23.17
C ARG A 171 0.13 1.67 -22.40
N PHE A 172 -0.08 2.17 -21.20
CA PHE A 172 0.96 2.29 -20.18
C PHE A 172 0.64 1.29 -19.06
N ARG A 173 1.58 0.39 -18.75
CA ARG A 173 1.39 -0.60 -17.71
C ARG A 173 1.49 0.03 -16.32
N GLY A 174 0.78 -0.52 -15.36
CA GLY A 174 1.04 -0.24 -13.95
C GLY A 174 2.48 -0.63 -13.56
N GLY A 175 2.94 -0.14 -12.44
CA GLY A 175 4.18 -0.58 -11.81
C GLY A 175 4.01 -1.98 -11.20
N ALA A 176 5.06 -2.77 -11.22
CA ALA A 176 5.10 -4.07 -10.55
C ALA A 176 5.38 -3.93 -9.05
N GLY A 177 4.78 -4.82 -8.26
CA GLY A 177 5.15 -5.03 -6.87
C GLY A 177 6.46 -5.81 -6.73
N VAL A 178 6.75 -6.23 -5.51
CA VAL A 178 7.95 -7.01 -5.18
C VAL A 178 7.62 -8.31 -4.47
N VAL A 179 8.54 -9.26 -4.54
CA VAL A 179 8.57 -10.46 -3.73
C VAL A 179 9.73 -10.35 -2.75
N ARG A 180 9.45 -10.46 -1.45
CA ARG A 180 10.48 -10.63 -0.41
C ARG A 180 10.20 -11.90 0.37
N GLU A 181 11.24 -12.70 0.55
CA GLU A 181 11.15 -13.98 1.26
C GLU A 181 12.21 -14.03 2.34
N PHE A 182 11.76 -14.27 3.56
CA PHE A 182 12.58 -14.28 4.77
C PHE A 182 12.53 -15.64 5.42
N GLU A 183 13.68 -16.16 5.81
CA GLU A 183 13.82 -17.27 6.73
C GLU A 183 13.97 -16.77 8.15
N VAL A 184 13.23 -17.34 9.08
CA VAL A 184 13.30 -17.02 10.51
C VAL A 184 14.49 -17.73 11.14
N MET A 185 15.36 -16.94 11.77
CA MET A 185 16.57 -17.45 12.46
C MET A 185 16.39 -17.44 13.99
N ALA A 186 15.32 -16.83 14.51
CA ALA A 186 14.95 -16.91 15.92
C ALA A 186 14.35 -18.28 16.26
N ASP A 187 14.45 -18.70 17.52
CA ASP A 187 13.83 -19.97 17.96
C ASP A 187 12.31 -19.90 17.84
N GLU A 188 11.73 -18.75 18.20
CA GLU A 188 10.33 -18.43 18.00
C GLU A 188 10.15 -16.94 17.76
N ALA A 189 9.29 -16.58 16.82
CA ALA A 189 8.91 -15.21 16.53
C ALA A 189 7.43 -15.12 16.17
N MET A 190 6.85 -13.96 16.36
CA MET A 190 5.45 -13.66 16.03
C MET A 190 5.40 -12.69 14.87
N LEU A 191 4.75 -13.10 13.79
CA LEU A 191 4.58 -12.30 12.58
C LEU A 191 3.22 -11.59 12.60
N ALA A 192 3.24 -10.31 12.28
CA ALA A 192 2.08 -9.52 11.93
C ALA A 192 2.24 -9.00 10.49
N VAL A 193 1.15 -9.02 9.73
CA VAL A 193 1.12 -8.59 8.33
C VAL A 193 0.01 -7.58 8.12
N ARG A 194 0.31 -6.58 7.31
CA ARG A 194 -0.62 -5.52 6.90
C ARG A 194 -0.47 -5.34 5.39
N ILE A 195 -1.38 -5.94 4.65
CA ILE A 195 -1.48 -5.83 3.18
C ILE A 195 -2.81 -5.22 2.84
N ASP A 196 -2.80 -4.25 1.95
CA ASP A 196 -4.00 -3.64 1.40
C ASP A 196 -4.26 -4.12 -0.03
N SER A 197 -5.40 -3.75 -0.61
CA SER A 197 -5.76 -4.03 -2.01
C SER A 197 -5.80 -5.52 -2.37
N VAL A 198 -6.17 -6.38 -1.42
CA VAL A 198 -6.27 -7.82 -1.67
C VAL A 198 -7.60 -8.17 -2.34
N GLU A 199 -8.71 -7.69 -1.80
CA GLU A 199 -10.06 -7.94 -2.34
C GLU A 199 -10.41 -6.97 -3.47
N ASN A 200 -9.98 -5.71 -3.35
CA ASN A 200 -10.18 -4.66 -4.33
C ASN A 200 -8.81 -4.22 -4.88
N PRO A 201 -8.30 -4.87 -5.92
CA PRO A 201 -7.00 -4.54 -6.49
C PRO A 201 -6.97 -3.11 -7.07
N PRO A 202 -5.79 -2.50 -7.22
CA PRO A 202 -5.66 -1.19 -7.81
C PRO A 202 -6.25 -1.15 -9.22
N TRP A 203 -7.25 -0.29 -9.43
CA TRP A 203 -7.98 -0.22 -10.70
C TRP A 203 -7.18 0.50 -11.79
N GLY A 204 -7.43 0.08 -13.04
CA GLY A 204 -6.97 0.77 -14.23
C GLY A 204 -7.86 1.95 -14.61
N VAL A 205 -7.38 2.78 -15.53
CA VAL A 205 -8.06 3.98 -16.03
C VAL A 205 -8.03 4.01 -17.55
N ALA A 206 -9.03 4.62 -18.17
CA ALA A 206 -9.13 4.83 -19.62
C ALA A 206 -8.99 3.53 -20.47
N GLY A 207 -9.53 2.41 -19.98
CA GLY A 207 -9.43 1.09 -20.63
C GLY A 207 -8.24 0.25 -20.16
N GLY A 208 -7.41 0.76 -19.25
CA GLY A 208 -6.39 -0.04 -18.58
C GLY A 208 -6.98 -1.05 -17.60
N MET A 209 -6.27 -2.12 -17.31
CA MET A 209 -6.70 -3.20 -16.42
C MET A 209 -6.18 -3.00 -15.01
N ASN A 210 -6.78 -3.73 -14.06
CA ASN A 210 -6.35 -3.70 -12.67
C ASN A 210 -4.95 -4.29 -12.49
N GLY A 211 -4.23 -3.82 -11.48
CA GLY A 211 -3.03 -4.46 -10.98
C GLY A 211 -3.34 -5.74 -10.21
N GLY A 212 -2.35 -6.58 -9.99
CA GLY A 212 -2.46 -7.77 -9.16
C GLY A 212 -2.53 -7.44 -7.68
N SER A 213 -3.21 -8.29 -6.89
CA SER A 213 -3.27 -8.19 -5.44
C SER A 213 -1.99 -8.71 -4.79
N GLY A 214 -1.71 -8.20 -3.56
CA GLY A 214 -0.64 -8.73 -2.73
C GLY A 214 -1.09 -9.92 -1.89
N ARG A 215 -0.14 -10.69 -1.34
CA ARG A 215 -0.39 -11.79 -0.39
C ARG A 215 0.82 -12.06 0.51
N ALA A 216 0.55 -12.67 1.65
CA ALA A 216 1.55 -13.17 2.56
C ALA A 216 1.41 -14.68 2.71
N ILE A 217 2.51 -15.40 2.64
CA ILE A 217 2.55 -16.86 2.62
C ILE A 217 3.58 -17.33 3.64
N VAL A 218 3.21 -18.25 4.49
CA VAL A 218 4.14 -18.98 5.37
C VAL A 218 4.48 -20.32 4.73
N ASN A 219 5.75 -20.70 4.76
CA ASN A 219 6.31 -21.93 4.23
C ASN A 219 5.90 -22.23 2.78
N PRO A 220 6.13 -21.27 1.85
CA PRO A 220 5.68 -21.38 0.47
C PRO A 220 6.24 -22.62 -0.24
N GLY A 221 5.39 -23.34 -0.97
CA GLY A 221 5.76 -24.53 -1.74
C GLY A 221 6.00 -25.78 -0.89
N THR A 222 5.61 -25.78 0.38
CA THR A 222 5.72 -26.95 1.25
C THR A 222 4.35 -27.50 1.65
N ALA A 223 4.29 -28.65 2.29
CA ALA A 223 3.04 -29.20 2.86
C ALA A 223 2.47 -28.36 4.00
N GLN A 224 3.25 -27.45 4.56
CA GLN A 224 2.85 -26.49 5.61
C GLN A 224 2.56 -25.08 5.07
N GLU A 225 2.39 -24.96 3.76
CA GLU A 225 2.04 -23.66 3.17
C GLU A 225 0.74 -23.10 3.74
N LYS A 226 0.78 -21.84 4.15
CA LYS A 226 -0.38 -21.14 4.68
C LYS A 226 -0.42 -19.71 4.15
N ILE A 227 -1.51 -19.33 3.49
CA ILE A 227 -1.79 -17.93 3.12
C ILE A 227 -2.40 -17.24 4.35
N LEU A 228 -1.85 -16.08 4.70
CA LEU A 228 -2.29 -15.29 5.84
C LEU A 228 -3.39 -14.30 5.41
N ALA A 229 -4.27 -13.97 6.35
CA ALA A 229 -5.22 -12.88 6.16
C ALA A 229 -4.47 -11.53 5.98
N PRO A 230 -5.02 -10.61 5.16
CA PRO A 230 -4.36 -9.33 4.85
C PRO A 230 -4.03 -8.47 6.06
N LEU A 231 -4.88 -8.50 7.08
CA LEU A 231 -4.69 -7.85 8.37
C LEU A 231 -4.62 -8.92 9.45
N SER A 232 -3.46 -9.49 9.65
CA SER A 232 -3.24 -10.57 10.61
C SER A 232 -2.14 -10.24 11.60
N ASP A 233 -2.28 -10.77 12.80
CA ASP A 233 -1.28 -10.72 13.87
C ASP A 233 -1.28 -12.06 14.62
N GLY A 234 -0.19 -12.36 15.34
CA GLY A 234 -0.09 -13.53 16.18
C GLY A 234 0.31 -14.82 15.44
N THR A 235 0.74 -14.76 14.17
CA THR A 235 1.25 -15.95 13.48
C THR A 235 2.62 -16.32 14.07
N ILE A 236 2.68 -17.46 14.75
CA ILE A 236 3.92 -17.98 15.33
C ILE A 236 4.74 -18.65 14.24
N LEU A 237 6.01 -18.24 14.14
CA LEU A 237 7.03 -18.81 13.27
C LEU A 237 8.19 -19.32 14.12
N ARG A 238 8.83 -20.38 13.67
CA ARG A 238 9.98 -21.01 14.32
C ARG A 238 11.21 -20.95 13.43
N ARG A 239 12.35 -21.23 14.01
CA ARG A 239 13.63 -21.33 13.28
C ARG A 239 13.48 -22.24 12.06
N GLY A 240 13.85 -21.72 10.91
CA GLY A 240 13.74 -22.39 9.62
C GLY A 240 12.41 -22.19 8.88
N ASP A 241 11.37 -21.67 9.56
CA ASP A 241 10.16 -21.26 8.84
C ASP A 241 10.47 -20.10 7.88
N VAL A 242 9.78 -20.09 6.78
CA VAL A 242 9.92 -19.07 5.75
C VAL A 242 8.61 -18.28 5.64
N PHE A 243 8.69 -16.98 5.55
CA PHE A 243 7.54 -16.19 5.15
C PHE A 243 7.86 -15.36 3.89
N ARG A 244 6.94 -15.38 2.96
CA ARG A 244 7.02 -14.65 1.69
C ARG A 244 5.95 -13.58 1.66
N ILE A 245 6.35 -12.37 1.27
CA ILE A 245 5.45 -11.25 0.99
C ILE A 245 5.54 -10.96 -0.51
N GLU A 246 4.41 -11.04 -1.17
CA GLU A 246 4.22 -10.62 -2.55
C GLU A 246 3.35 -9.36 -2.52
N THR A 247 3.88 -8.23 -2.97
CA THR A 247 3.12 -6.98 -2.95
C THR A 247 2.38 -6.77 -4.28
N GLY A 248 1.29 -6.02 -4.22
CA GLY A 248 0.45 -5.75 -5.39
C GLY A 248 1.11 -4.78 -6.37
N GLY A 249 0.68 -4.86 -7.62
CA GLY A 249 1.02 -3.90 -8.67
C GLY A 249 0.04 -2.75 -8.74
N GLY A 250 0.37 -1.71 -9.52
CA GLY A 250 -0.52 -0.59 -9.85
C GLY A 250 -1.42 -0.91 -11.04
N GLY A 251 -2.52 -0.16 -11.18
CA GLY A 251 -3.41 -0.25 -12.34
C GLY A 251 -2.77 0.28 -13.63
N GLY A 252 -3.18 -0.25 -14.78
CA GLY A 252 -2.79 0.21 -16.11
C GLY A 252 -3.57 1.44 -16.57
N TRP A 253 -3.04 2.15 -17.55
CA TRP A 253 -3.72 3.27 -18.21
C TRP A 253 -3.84 3.04 -19.73
N GLY A 254 -5.01 3.30 -20.27
CA GLY A 254 -5.28 3.16 -21.69
C GLY A 254 -5.41 1.69 -22.16
N ASN A 255 -5.89 1.50 -23.36
CA ASN A 255 -6.10 0.17 -23.93
C ASN A 255 -4.79 -0.60 -24.07
N PRO A 256 -4.64 -1.81 -23.49
CA PRO A 256 -3.41 -2.59 -23.55
C PRO A 256 -3.03 -3.02 -24.98
N PHE A 257 -3.99 -3.13 -25.90
CA PHE A 257 -3.71 -3.45 -27.31
C PHE A 257 -3.10 -2.27 -28.10
N GLU A 258 -3.06 -1.07 -27.51
CA GLU A 258 -2.40 0.10 -28.09
C GLU A 258 -0.99 0.32 -27.54
N ARG A 259 -0.47 -0.62 -26.75
CA ARG A 259 0.91 -0.58 -26.26
C ARG A 259 1.85 -0.76 -27.46
N PRO A 260 2.83 0.16 -27.67
CA PRO A 260 3.79 0.07 -28.76
C PRO A 260 4.72 -1.13 -28.63
#